data_7eb9ae85854b2e70e1598de409dfb8f2
#
_entry.id   7eb9ae85854b2e70e1598de409dfb8f2
#
_cell.length_a   1.000
_cell.length_b   1.000
_cell.length_c   1.000
_cell.angle_alpha   90.00
_cell.angle_beta   90.00
_cell.angle_gamma   90.00
#
_symmetry.space_group_name_H-M   'P 1'
#
loop_
_entity.id
_entity.type
_entity.pdbx_description
1 polymer ?
#
loop_
_entity_poly.entity_id
_entity_poly.type
_entity_poly.pdbx_seq_one_letter_code
_entity_poly.pdbx_strand_id
1 'polypeptide(L)'
;RAQIATTGDILFVGTVGEEGNGDIRGAKALFDGSRQIDGFIALDMADVNTVQNGATGAHRWRVAIEGTGGHSYLDYGMVPSAIHAMGRALNVIADFDPPSDPKTTFTVGTIKGGTTVNTIAARCEVDVDMRSVNLEELDELEKKTLDAFRLGVELENKRWPKAGPERQLKLVLTQIGNRPAG
;
A
#
# COMPACT_ATOMS: atom_id res chain seq x y z
N ARG A 1 -19.14 -41.99 1.39
CA ARG A 1 -17.78 -41.53 1.75
C ARG A 1 -16.81 -42.25 0.84
N ALA A 2 -16.10 -41.55 -0.02
CA ALA A 2 -15.01 -42.12 -0.81
C ALA A 2 -13.84 -42.41 0.17
N GLN A 3 -13.36 -43.66 0.19
CA GLN A 3 -12.13 -44.02 0.91
C GLN A 3 -10.97 -43.78 -0.06
N ILE A 4 -10.38 -42.56 0.00
CA ILE A 4 -9.24 -42.20 -0.82
C ILE A 4 -7.97 -42.48 -0.01
N ALA A 5 -7.14 -43.40 -0.46
CA ALA A 5 -5.81 -43.63 0.12
C ALA A 5 -4.85 -42.56 -0.40
N THR A 6 -4.07 -41.98 0.46
CA THR A 6 -3.02 -41.00 0.13
C THR A 6 -1.65 -41.59 0.49
N THR A 7 -0.61 -41.26 -0.26
CA THR A 7 0.77 -41.62 0.03
C THR A 7 1.47 -40.74 1.05
N GLY A 8 0.86 -39.62 1.38
CA GLY A 8 1.36 -38.63 2.38
C GLY A 8 0.22 -38.11 3.25
N ASP A 9 0.57 -37.28 4.21
CA ASP A 9 -0.35 -36.66 5.13
C ASP A 9 -1.15 -35.54 4.46
N ILE A 10 -2.42 -35.37 4.85
CA ILE A 10 -3.25 -34.24 4.46
C ILE A 10 -3.50 -33.40 5.70
N LEU A 11 -3.08 -32.15 5.63
CA LEU A 11 -3.30 -31.16 6.66
C LEU A 11 -4.47 -30.25 6.28
N PHE A 12 -5.53 -30.22 7.07
CA PHE A 12 -6.64 -29.27 6.93
C PHE A 12 -6.39 -28.08 7.84
N VAL A 13 -6.31 -26.88 7.24
CA VAL A 13 -5.93 -25.66 7.96
C VAL A 13 -6.99 -24.59 7.80
N GLY A 14 -7.46 -24.04 8.92
CA GLY A 14 -8.21 -22.79 8.95
C GLY A 14 -7.25 -21.63 9.15
N THR A 15 -7.10 -20.76 8.15
CA THR A 15 -6.23 -19.59 8.23
C THR A 15 -6.96 -18.37 8.76
N VAL A 16 -6.22 -17.38 9.27
CA VAL A 16 -6.74 -16.11 9.77
C VAL A 16 -6.09 -14.95 9.01
N GLY A 17 -6.82 -13.82 8.92
CA GLY A 17 -6.29 -12.60 8.35
C GLY A 17 -5.97 -12.71 6.87
N GLU A 18 -6.86 -13.33 6.08
CA GLU A 18 -6.75 -13.34 4.62
C GLU A 18 -7.05 -11.95 4.08
N GLU A 19 -8.13 -11.30 4.53
CA GLU A 19 -8.67 -10.05 4.04
C GLU A 19 -7.89 -8.81 4.48
N GLY A 20 -7.90 -7.78 3.63
CA GLY A 20 -7.47 -6.42 3.92
C GLY A 20 -6.08 -6.32 4.55
N ASN A 21 -6.00 -5.67 5.71
CA ASN A 21 -4.76 -5.50 6.47
C ASN A 21 -4.26 -6.78 7.15
N GLY A 22 -5.01 -7.87 7.06
CA GLY A 22 -4.58 -9.20 7.52
C GLY A 22 -3.44 -9.79 6.68
N ASP A 23 -3.37 -9.39 5.42
CA ASP A 23 -2.26 -9.67 4.49
C ASP A 23 -1.87 -11.16 4.43
N ILE A 24 -2.90 -12.04 4.42
CA ILE A 24 -2.74 -13.51 4.41
C ILE A 24 -1.83 -14.06 5.51
N ARG A 25 -1.73 -13.39 6.68
CA ARG A 25 -0.76 -13.75 7.72
C ARG A 25 -0.86 -15.20 8.20
N GLY A 26 -2.08 -15.77 8.20
CA GLY A 26 -2.27 -17.17 8.57
C GLY A 26 -1.67 -18.13 7.55
N ALA A 27 -1.82 -17.85 6.25
CA ALA A 27 -1.18 -18.63 5.19
C ALA A 27 0.36 -18.44 5.22
N LYS A 28 0.85 -17.22 5.37
CA LYS A 28 2.30 -16.95 5.51
C LYS A 28 2.95 -17.73 6.65
N ALA A 29 2.25 -17.89 7.78
CA ALA A 29 2.75 -18.65 8.91
C ALA A 29 2.89 -20.16 8.64
N LEU A 30 2.23 -20.70 7.61
CA LEU A 30 2.43 -22.10 7.21
C LEU A 30 3.77 -22.33 6.50
N PHE A 31 4.31 -21.27 5.90
CA PHE A 31 5.52 -21.30 5.08
C PHE A 31 6.72 -20.62 5.76
N ASP A 32 6.74 -20.60 7.09
CA ASP A 32 7.85 -20.03 7.89
C ASP A 32 9.12 -20.91 7.95
N GLY A 33 9.09 -22.05 7.26
CA GLY A 33 10.19 -23.03 7.22
C GLY A 33 10.18 -24.05 8.36
N SER A 34 9.25 -23.96 9.30
CA SER A 34 9.13 -24.92 10.43
C SER A 34 8.57 -26.27 10.01
N ARG A 35 7.97 -26.33 8.81
CA ARG A 35 7.30 -27.52 8.28
C ARG A 35 7.54 -27.64 6.78
N GLN A 36 7.81 -28.85 6.31
CA GLN A 36 7.84 -29.13 4.88
C GLN A 36 6.39 -29.30 4.37
N ILE A 37 6.04 -28.54 3.34
CA ILE A 37 4.75 -28.59 2.65
C ILE A 37 5.06 -28.83 1.16
N ASP A 38 4.68 -30.00 0.65
CA ASP A 38 4.96 -30.40 -0.72
C ASP A 38 3.90 -29.86 -1.71
N GLY A 39 2.70 -29.54 -1.23
CA GLY A 39 1.62 -28.98 -2.02
C GLY A 39 0.63 -28.20 -1.16
N PHE A 40 0.05 -27.14 -1.74
CA PHE A 40 -0.92 -26.30 -1.06
C PHE A 40 -2.12 -26.05 -1.98
N ILE A 41 -3.31 -26.25 -1.45
CA ILE A 41 -4.58 -25.96 -2.12
C ILE A 41 -5.37 -25.00 -1.25
N ALA A 42 -5.60 -23.78 -1.73
CA ALA A 42 -6.51 -22.82 -1.11
C ALA A 42 -7.94 -23.10 -1.58
N LEU A 43 -8.85 -23.29 -0.65
CA LEU A 43 -10.28 -23.37 -0.91
C LEU A 43 -10.89 -22.01 -0.61
N ASP A 44 -10.91 -21.17 -1.64
CA ASP A 44 -11.47 -19.82 -1.61
C ASP A 44 -12.32 -19.65 -2.88
N MET A 45 -13.19 -18.69 -2.95
CA MET A 45 -14.11 -18.44 -4.06
C MET A 45 -15.30 -19.41 -4.18
N ALA A 46 -16.37 -18.91 -4.77
CA ALA A 46 -17.63 -19.64 -4.90
C ALA A 46 -17.70 -20.59 -6.10
N ASP A 47 -16.80 -20.47 -7.10
CA ASP A 47 -16.80 -21.30 -8.31
C ASP A 47 -15.98 -22.57 -8.10
N VAL A 48 -16.70 -23.67 -7.91
CA VAL A 48 -16.10 -25.02 -7.72
C VAL A 48 -15.57 -25.67 -9.01
N ASN A 49 -15.78 -25.06 -10.17
CA ASN A 49 -15.36 -25.58 -11.46
C ASN A 49 -14.05 -24.97 -11.96
N THR A 50 -13.50 -24.01 -11.22
CA THR A 50 -12.29 -23.28 -11.60
C THR A 50 -11.13 -23.66 -10.69
N VAL A 51 -9.98 -23.92 -11.26
CA VAL A 51 -8.69 -24.02 -10.56
C VAL A 51 -7.81 -22.86 -11.02
N GLN A 52 -7.44 -21.99 -10.09
CA GLN A 52 -6.53 -20.89 -10.35
C GLN A 52 -5.13 -21.28 -9.89
N ASN A 53 -4.15 -21.22 -10.80
CA ASN A 53 -2.77 -21.59 -10.54
C ASN A 53 -1.79 -20.40 -10.64
N GLY A 54 -2.30 -19.18 -10.82
CA GLY A 54 -1.53 -17.94 -10.80
C GLY A 54 -1.97 -17.04 -9.65
N ALA A 55 -1.04 -16.32 -9.07
CA ALA A 55 -1.29 -15.40 -7.96
C ALA A 55 -1.05 -13.95 -8.36
N THR A 56 -1.99 -13.07 -7.98
CA THR A 56 -1.81 -11.62 -8.11
C THR A 56 -1.03 -11.11 -6.90
N GLY A 57 0.17 -10.56 -7.16
CA GLY A 57 0.96 -9.86 -6.16
C GLY A 57 0.29 -8.57 -5.72
N ALA A 58 0.57 -8.15 -4.49
CA ALA A 58 0.05 -6.89 -3.96
C ALA A 58 1.06 -6.23 -3.03
N HIS A 59 1.42 -4.98 -3.33
CA HIS A 59 2.15 -4.11 -2.42
C HIS A 59 1.21 -3.04 -1.87
N ARG A 60 1.13 -2.96 -0.53
CA ARG A 60 0.27 -2.01 0.16
C ARG A 60 1.06 -1.12 1.08
N TRP A 61 0.84 0.16 0.94
CA TRP A 61 1.55 1.16 1.73
C TRP A 61 0.59 2.12 2.41
N ARG A 62 0.87 2.39 3.68
CA ARG A 62 0.39 3.56 4.38
C ARG A 62 1.42 4.65 4.25
N VAL A 63 1.03 5.76 3.65
CA VAL A 63 1.91 6.91 3.41
C VAL A 63 1.38 8.09 4.20
N ALA A 64 2.16 8.57 5.16
CA ALA A 64 1.84 9.78 5.90
C ALA A 64 2.83 10.89 5.57
N ILE A 65 2.31 12.10 5.44
CA ILE A 65 3.09 13.33 5.36
C ILE A 65 2.85 14.08 6.65
N GLU A 66 3.93 14.44 7.35
CA GLU A 66 3.89 15.04 8.68
C GLU A 66 4.70 16.32 8.73
N GLY A 67 4.20 17.30 9.48
CA GLY A 67 4.84 18.57 9.75
C GLY A 67 4.32 19.19 11.03
N THR A 68 4.65 20.46 11.26
CA THR A 68 4.27 21.18 12.48
C THR A 68 2.82 21.65 12.46
N GLY A 69 2.26 21.90 11.26
CA GLY A 69 0.99 22.60 11.13
C GLY A 69 1.05 24.05 11.67
N GLY A 70 -0.07 24.77 11.59
CA GLY A 70 -0.14 26.14 12.05
C GLY A 70 -1.52 26.78 11.82
N HIS A 71 -1.65 28.05 12.20
CA HIS A 71 -2.85 28.83 11.95
C HIS A 71 -2.84 29.37 10.50
N SER A 72 -3.94 29.19 9.77
CA SER A 72 -4.02 29.50 8.32
C SER A 72 -3.66 30.94 7.95
N TYR A 73 -3.85 31.90 8.83
CA TYR A 73 -3.54 33.30 8.62
C TYR A 73 -2.19 33.71 9.25
N LEU A 74 -1.96 33.36 10.52
CA LEU A 74 -0.75 33.80 11.26
C LEU A 74 0.52 33.12 10.77
N ASP A 75 0.45 31.84 10.44
CA ASP A 75 1.59 31.04 9.99
C ASP A 75 1.68 30.90 8.46
N TYR A 76 0.82 31.64 7.72
CA TYR A 76 0.84 31.59 6.26
C TYR A 76 2.21 32.02 5.70
N GLY A 77 2.77 31.21 4.85
CA GLY A 77 4.11 31.44 4.27
C GLY A 77 5.26 30.97 5.14
N MET A 78 5.00 30.51 6.38
CA MET A 78 6.01 30.06 7.34
C MET A 78 5.96 28.56 7.61
N VAL A 79 4.90 27.88 7.16
CA VAL A 79 4.67 26.45 7.41
C VAL A 79 4.09 25.79 6.16
N PRO A 80 4.69 24.72 5.65
CA PRO A 80 4.11 23.91 4.57
C PRO A 80 2.93 23.06 5.06
N SER A 81 2.00 22.73 4.15
CA SER A 81 0.80 21.96 4.45
C SER A 81 0.94 20.49 4.03
N ALA A 82 0.71 19.58 4.96
CA ALA A 82 0.71 18.13 4.65
C ALA A 82 -0.38 17.77 3.63
N ILE A 83 -1.55 18.42 3.66
CA ILE A 83 -2.61 18.20 2.65
C ILE A 83 -2.18 18.71 1.28
N HIS A 84 -1.52 19.86 1.18
CA HIS A 84 -1.06 20.36 -0.12
C HIS A 84 0.03 19.46 -0.73
N ALA A 85 0.97 18.98 0.09
CA ALA A 85 1.98 18.02 -0.36
C ALA A 85 1.34 16.71 -0.85
N MET A 86 0.37 16.19 -0.11
CA MET A 86 -0.40 15.02 -0.51
C MET A 86 -1.14 15.27 -1.83
N GLY A 87 -1.81 16.41 -1.98
CA GLY A 87 -2.49 16.78 -3.23
C GLY A 87 -1.56 16.82 -4.43
N ARG A 88 -0.32 17.31 -4.28
CA ARG A 88 0.71 17.30 -5.35
C ARG A 88 1.09 15.87 -5.74
N ALA A 89 1.29 14.99 -4.76
CA ALA A 89 1.61 13.59 -5.00
C ALA A 89 0.45 12.85 -5.70
N LEU A 90 -0.76 13.02 -5.19
CA LEU A 90 -1.96 12.39 -5.74
C LEU A 90 -2.28 12.85 -7.16
N ASN A 91 -1.99 14.10 -7.49
CA ASN A 91 -2.13 14.60 -8.86
C ASN A 91 -1.23 13.83 -9.84
N VAL A 92 0.00 13.51 -9.44
CA VAL A 92 0.93 12.70 -10.27
C VAL A 92 0.46 11.24 -10.35
N ILE A 93 0.05 10.66 -9.21
CA ILE A 93 -0.39 9.27 -9.14
C ILE A 93 -1.67 9.04 -9.96
N ALA A 94 -2.60 9.99 -9.94
CA ALA A 94 -3.87 9.89 -10.66
C ALA A 94 -3.69 9.77 -12.19
N ASP A 95 -2.57 10.24 -12.71
CA ASP A 95 -2.25 10.20 -14.14
C ASP A 95 -1.40 8.96 -14.53
N PHE A 96 -1.19 8.01 -13.63
CA PHE A 96 -0.49 6.77 -13.97
C PHE A 96 -1.33 5.92 -14.92
N ASP A 97 -0.67 5.36 -15.93
CA ASP A 97 -1.26 4.44 -16.91
C ASP A 97 -0.45 3.12 -16.92
N PRO A 98 -0.68 2.24 -15.94
CA PRO A 98 -0.01 0.95 -15.89
C PRO A 98 -0.50 0.02 -17.00
N PRO A 99 0.31 -0.99 -17.41
CA PRO A 99 -0.06 -1.91 -18.46
C PRO A 99 -1.32 -2.73 -18.10
N SER A 100 -2.12 -3.02 -19.14
CA SER A 100 -3.26 -3.92 -19.04
C SER A 100 -2.84 -5.40 -19.18
N ASP A 101 -1.67 -5.65 -19.78
CA ASP A 101 -1.03 -6.96 -19.94
C ASP A 101 0.49 -6.80 -19.79
N PRO A 102 1.11 -7.36 -18.73
CA PRO A 102 0.45 -8.04 -17.60
C PRO A 102 -0.44 -7.09 -16.81
N LYS A 103 -1.62 -7.57 -16.39
CA LYS A 103 -2.60 -6.74 -15.68
C LYS A 103 -1.98 -6.14 -14.42
N THR A 104 -1.83 -4.83 -14.43
CA THR A 104 -1.25 -4.04 -13.35
C THR A 104 -2.22 -2.94 -12.95
N THR A 105 -2.44 -2.75 -11.66
CA THR A 105 -3.46 -1.82 -11.15
C THR A 105 -2.97 -1.12 -9.89
N PHE A 106 -3.53 0.06 -9.62
CA PHE A 106 -3.33 0.77 -8.36
C PHE A 106 -4.60 1.48 -7.92
N THR A 107 -4.65 1.78 -6.64
CA THR A 107 -5.66 2.68 -6.08
C THR A 107 -5.16 3.34 -4.80
N VAL A 108 -5.54 4.60 -4.60
CA VAL A 108 -5.48 5.25 -3.30
C VAL A 108 -6.83 5.05 -2.63
N GLY A 109 -6.92 4.06 -1.75
CA GLY A 109 -8.19 3.58 -1.20
C GLY A 109 -8.73 4.44 -0.06
N THR A 110 -7.85 5.11 0.68
CA THR A 110 -8.25 5.99 1.81
C THR A 110 -7.42 7.26 1.83
N ILE A 111 -8.01 8.32 2.34
CA ILE A 111 -7.31 9.57 2.66
C ILE A 111 -7.86 10.16 3.95
N LYS A 112 -6.96 10.61 4.84
CA LYS A 112 -7.30 11.28 6.11
C LYS A 112 -6.32 12.42 6.34
N GLY A 113 -6.80 13.58 6.79
CA GLY A 113 -5.90 14.70 7.08
C GLY A 113 -6.61 15.93 7.58
N GLY A 114 -5.81 16.84 8.18
CA GLY A 114 -6.30 18.09 8.75
C GLY A 114 -7.08 17.92 10.06
N THR A 115 -7.48 19.04 10.65
CA THR A 115 -8.24 19.10 11.91
C THR A 115 -9.41 20.06 11.81
N THR A 116 -9.15 21.32 11.46
CA THR A 116 -10.17 22.38 11.34
C THR A 116 -9.92 23.20 10.08
N VAL A 117 -10.96 23.92 9.62
CA VAL A 117 -10.92 24.70 8.37
C VAL A 117 -9.85 25.80 8.35
N ASN A 118 -9.48 26.34 9.52
CA ASN A 118 -8.54 27.43 9.68
C ASN A 118 -7.15 26.99 10.15
N THR A 119 -6.78 25.71 9.94
CA THR A 119 -5.44 25.20 10.25
C THR A 119 -4.69 24.81 9.00
N ILE A 120 -3.37 25.07 8.98
CA ILE A 120 -2.43 24.43 8.05
C ILE A 120 -2.24 23.00 8.55
N ALA A 121 -2.56 22.00 7.73
CA ALA A 121 -2.58 20.62 8.16
C ALA A 121 -1.18 20.12 8.54
N ALA A 122 -1.05 19.61 9.77
CA ALA A 122 0.17 18.98 10.27
C ALA A 122 0.35 17.54 9.75
N ARG A 123 -0.73 16.86 9.37
CA ARG A 123 -0.69 15.47 8.91
C ARG A 123 -1.72 15.23 7.81
N CYS A 124 -1.31 14.46 6.82
CA CYS A 124 -2.18 13.81 5.86
C CYS A 124 -1.68 12.39 5.59
N GLU A 125 -2.58 11.43 5.52
CA GLU A 125 -2.27 10.01 5.37
C GLU A 125 -3.15 9.37 4.31
N VAL A 126 -2.59 8.46 3.52
CA VAL A 126 -3.31 7.64 2.55
C VAL A 126 -2.90 6.18 2.67
N ASP A 127 -3.80 5.27 2.30
CA ASP A 127 -3.47 3.87 2.06
C ASP A 127 -3.54 3.61 0.55
N VAL A 128 -2.47 3.01 0.01
CA VAL A 128 -2.32 2.69 -1.42
C VAL A 128 -2.25 1.17 -1.58
N ASP A 129 -3.01 0.64 -2.54
CA ASP A 129 -2.96 -0.76 -2.97
C ASP A 129 -2.48 -0.81 -4.42
N MET A 130 -1.44 -1.57 -4.68
CA MET A 130 -0.86 -1.79 -6.00
C MET A 130 -0.82 -3.28 -6.26
N ARG A 131 -1.23 -3.71 -7.46
CA ARG A 131 -1.32 -5.13 -7.81
C ARG A 131 -0.80 -5.40 -9.20
N SER A 132 -0.13 -6.54 -9.37
CA SER A 132 0.23 -7.08 -10.67
C SER A 132 0.34 -8.60 -10.61
N VAL A 133 0.15 -9.25 -11.75
CA VAL A 133 0.51 -10.67 -11.96
C VAL A 133 1.99 -10.84 -12.30
N ASN A 134 2.71 -9.74 -12.52
CA ASN A 134 4.14 -9.69 -12.79
C ASN A 134 4.86 -8.89 -11.70
N LEU A 135 5.89 -9.47 -11.10
CA LEU A 135 6.61 -8.85 -9.98
C LEU A 135 7.41 -7.61 -10.43
N GLU A 136 8.02 -7.63 -11.60
CA GLU A 136 8.82 -6.50 -12.09
C GLU A 136 7.94 -5.26 -12.31
N GLU A 137 6.75 -5.45 -12.90
CA GLU A 137 5.77 -4.37 -13.07
C GLU A 137 5.25 -3.84 -11.74
N LEU A 138 5.06 -4.73 -10.75
CA LEU A 138 4.62 -4.35 -9.41
C LEU A 138 5.68 -3.50 -8.70
N ASP A 139 6.95 -3.90 -8.78
CA ASP A 139 8.09 -3.17 -8.20
C ASP A 139 8.29 -1.81 -8.86
N GLU A 140 8.15 -1.74 -10.19
CA GLU A 140 8.23 -0.47 -10.92
C GLU A 140 7.10 0.48 -10.55
N LEU A 141 5.87 -0.03 -10.46
CA LEU A 141 4.72 0.77 -10.03
C LEU A 141 4.87 1.27 -8.59
N GLU A 142 5.35 0.41 -7.68
CA GLU A 142 5.68 0.81 -6.30
C GLU A 142 6.69 1.94 -6.27
N LYS A 143 7.80 1.78 -6.98
CA LYS A 143 8.84 2.81 -7.06
C LYS A 143 8.27 4.15 -7.55
N LYS A 144 7.55 4.15 -8.67
CA LYS A 144 6.91 5.35 -9.23
C LYS A 144 5.97 6.02 -8.23
N THR A 145 5.19 5.20 -7.51
CA THR A 145 4.24 5.68 -6.51
C THR A 145 4.96 6.34 -5.32
N LEU A 146 5.96 5.69 -4.77
CA LEU A 146 6.74 6.24 -3.66
C LEU A 146 7.53 7.49 -4.06
N ASP A 147 8.04 7.55 -5.30
CA ASP A 147 8.72 8.73 -5.83
C ASP A 147 7.76 9.91 -6.02
N ALA A 148 6.51 9.68 -6.41
CA ALA A 148 5.49 10.73 -6.46
C ALA A 148 5.21 11.35 -5.08
N PHE A 149 5.17 10.56 -4.01
CA PHE A 149 5.04 11.09 -2.65
C PHE A 149 6.27 11.89 -2.22
N ARG A 150 7.49 11.44 -2.53
CA ARG A 150 8.73 12.19 -2.28
C ARG A 150 8.71 13.53 -3.00
N LEU A 151 8.32 13.52 -4.27
CA LEU A 151 8.19 14.74 -5.08
C LEU A 151 7.15 15.71 -4.49
N GLY A 152 5.99 15.22 -4.05
CA GLY A 152 4.96 16.04 -3.44
C GLY A 152 5.44 16.78 -2.20
N VAL A 153 6.18 16.09 -1.33
CA VAL A 153 6.82 16.66 -0.14
C VAL A 153 7.89 17.70 -0.51
N GLU A 154 8.77 17.35 -1.46
CA GLU A 154 9.83 18.24 -1.93
C GLU A 154 9.25 19.54 -2.50
N LEU A 155 8.28 19.45 -3.40
CA LEU A 155 7.66 20.61 -4.04
C LEU A 155 6.95 21.52 -3.02
N GLU A 156 6.28 20.95 -2.03
CA GLU A 156 5.62 21.73 -1.00
C GLU A 156 6.63 22.40 -0.06
N ASN A 157 7.67 21.70 0.38
CA ASN A 157 8.75 22.29 1.17
C ASN A 157 9.46 23.41 0.40
N LYS A 158 9.76 23.22 -0.86
CA LYS A 158 10.38 24.23 -1.73
C LYS A 158 9.51 25.46 -1.96
N ARG A 159 8.20 25.30 -1.92
CA ARG A 159 7.22 26.40 -2.04
C ARG A 159 7.33 27.41 -0.89
N TRP A 160 7.79 26.96 0.28
CA TRP A 160 7.83 27.74 1.51
C TRP A 160 9.27 27.89 2.05
N PRO A 161 10.15 28.64 1.37
CA PRO A 161 11.58 28.72 1.72
C PRO A 161 11.84 29.41 3.06
N LYS A 162 10.85 30.10 3.65
CA LYS A 162 10.94 30.69 4.98
C LYS A 162 10.68 29.70 6.10
N ALA A 163 10.16 28.51 5.78
CA ALA A 163 10.05 27.43 6.74
C ALA A 163 11.46 26.90 7.05
N GLY A 164 11.91 27.04 8.28
CA GLY A 164 13.17 26.46 8.72
C GLY A 164 13.15 24.92 8.64
N PRO A 165 14.31 24.26 8.72
CA PRO A 165 14.41 22.80 8.59
C PRO A 165 13.51 22.04 9.58
N GLU A 166 13.28 22.61 10.76
CA GLU A 166 12.44 22.05 11.82
C GLU A 166 10.94 22.04 11.48
N ARG A 167 10.52 22.87 10.50
CA ARG A 167 9.12 23.00 10.07
C ARG A 167 8.83 22.30 8.75
N GLN A 168 9.86 21.73 8.09
CA GLN A 168 9.67 21.02 6.85
C GLN A 168 8.84 19.74 7.06
N LEU A 169 8.07 19.42 6.03
CA LEU A 169 7.32 18.18 5.96
C LEU A 169 8.27 16.98 5.83
N LYS A 170 7.87 15.89 6.45
CA LYS A 170 8.55 14.59 6.40
C LYS A 170 7.60 13.55 5.82
N LEU A 171 8.16 12.64 5.06
CA LEU A 171 7.46 11.47 4.54
C LEU A 171 7.67 10.30 5.49
N VAL A 172 6.59 9.64 5.89
CA VAL A 172 6.59 8.42 6.69
C VAL A 172 5.95 7.32 5.87
N LEU A 173 6.71 6.26 5.61
CA LEU A 173 6.30 5.12 4.80
C LEU A 173 6.17 3.88 5.69
N THR A 174 5.02 3.24 5.66
CA THR A 174 4.77 1.99 6.37
C THR A 174 4.19 0.97 5.41
N GLN A 175 4.90 -0.11 5.14
CA GLN A 175 4.35 -1.21 4.37
C GLN A 175 3.32 -1.96 5.21
N ILE A 176 2.09 -2.04 4.72
CA ILE A 176 0.96 -2.66 5.42
C ILE A 176 0.49 -3.95 4.74
N GLY A 177 1.09 -4.31 3.63
CA GLY A 177 0.87 -5.58 2.94
C GLY A 177 1.92 -5.83 1.89
N ASN A 178 2.30 -7.10 1.76
CA ASN A 178 3.22 -7.59 0.73
C ASN A 178 2.85 -9.03 0.38
N ARG A 179 2.28 -9.24 -0.80
CA ARG A 179 1.93 -10.55 -1.35
C ARG A 179 2.74 -10.77 -2.63
N PRO A 180 3.46 -11.87 -2.77
CA PRO A 180 4.20 -12.14 -4.01
C PRO A 180 3.25 -12.37 -5.19
N ALA A 181 3.71 -12.01 -6.39
CA ALA A 181 3.13 -12.44 -7.64
C ALA A 181 3.65 -13.86 -8.00
N GLY A 182 2.85 -14.67 -8.69
CA GLY A 182 3.24 -16.02 -9.11
C GLY A 182 2.21 -16.73 -9.97
#